data_4f1eff5b16ae133e45b25afd219908c7
#
_entry.id   4f1eff5b16ae133e45b25afd219908c7
#
_cell.length_a   1.000
_cell.length_b   1.000
_cell.length_c   1.000
_cell.angle_alpha   90.00
_cell.angle_beta   90.00
_cell.angle_gamma   90.00
#
_symmetry.space_group_name_H-M   'P 1'
#
loop_
_entity.id
_entity.type
_entity.pdbx_description
1 polymer ?
#
loop_
_entity_poly.entity_id
_entity_poly.type
_entity_poly.pdbx_seq_one_letter_code
_entity_poly.pdbx_strand_id
1 'polypeptide(L)'
;MEKAKQYFCAKPNGKLHYPHTILTGFGFLASSIAWAIYDPYITKILNHLLNNSATITSWSAKLNAAFPALAEFAAANGENVTTAAGGITLVPLFIGIIMTFDNIFGVIFQPTFGKLSDNTHSRFGKRRPYVIFGAPISAILFAIIPIVAIKVGSLPLTMLFIILFVFVMSLWRAPVVALMPDLTPSDIRSEGNAVINLMGGIGGALGLFAGTIVTAIYCASTGISSKSPEFNELNTFPYVFLLGAAVMVIGMLVILFFVKEPDSRIKVQGEMNQAADAEARRKAEKEAAKAEKEARKKEKLTSGERRSLIFMLMGLFFLFCGTNAISTFFALFADEILHKTAAQATIMTTAFAAASAVAAIPAGWLGKKFGRKKTILGGLIIFIVAFGAYLLTEILHINALSGALIWVALVVGGAANMFITVNTLPLVLEIGGIDKVGTFTGYYYTATFSAQIATPIIYGIVRMLTGTYMSLFYYCPIAFILSTLCILVVRHGEAIPDEIVEKIKEENED
;
A
#
# COMPACT_ATOMS: atom_id res chain seq x y z
N MET A 1 -24.46 -16.55 -36.30
CA MET A 1 -24.60 -15.47 -35.29
C MET A 1 -23.80 -15.86 -34.06
N GLU A 2 -22.58 -15.38 -33.95
CA GLU A 2 -21.80 -15.51 -32.71
C GLU A 2 -22.56 -14.83 -31.57
N LYS A 3 -22.91 -15.58 -30.51
CA LYS A 3 -23.46 -14.98 -29.29
C LYS A 3 -22.41 -14.03 -28.74
N ALA A 4 -22.65 -12.72 -28.90
CA ALA A 4 -21.80 -11.71 -28.31
C ALA A 4 -21.51 -12.06 -26.84
N LYS A 5 -20.24 -12.08 -26.48
CA LYS A 5 -19.77 -12.45 -25.13
C LYS A 5 -20.40 -11.51 -24.12
N GLN A 6 -21.40 -12.00 -23.39
CA GLN A 6 -22.14 -11.20 -22.42
C GLN A 6 -21.28 -11.06 -21.16
N TYR A 7 -20.71 -9.87 -20.97
CA TYR A 7 -19.92 -9.54 -19.78
C TYR A 7 -20.84 -9.22 -18.60
N PHE A 8 -20.52 -9.73 -17.42
CA PHE A 8 -21.34 -9.54 -16.21
C PHE A 8 -21.45 -8.06 -15.79
N CYS A 9 -20.38 -7.29 -15.95
CA CYS A 9 -20.32 -5.87 -15.60
C CYS A 9 -20.72 -4.92 -16.75
N ALA A 10 -21.25 -5.42 -17.87
CA ALA A 10 -21.70 -4.61 -19.00
C ALA A 10 -23.20 -4.77 -19.23
N LYS A 11 -23.87 -3.68 -19.62
CA LYS A 11 -25.24 -3.67 -20.12
C LYS A 11 -25.26 -4.07 -21.60
N PRO A 12 -26.41 -4.52 -22.14
CA PRO A 12 -26.56 -4.85 -23.56
C PRO A 12 -26.20 -3.68 -24.52
N ASN A 13 -26.32 -2.43 -24.04
CA ASN A 13 -25.99 -1.22 -24.81
C ASN A 13 -24.50 -0.81 -24.72
N GLY A 14 -23.60 -1.68 -24.23
CA GLY A 14 -22.17 -1.43 -24.11
C GLY A 14 -21.74 -0.56 -22.92
N LYS A 15 -22.68 0.00 -22.15
CA LYS A 15 -22.37 0.83 -20.97
C LYS A 15 -22.10 -0.01 -19.74
N LEU A 16 -21.37 0.55 -18.76
CA LEU A 16 -21.08 -0.10 -17.50
C LEU A 16 -22.36 -0.41 -16.71
N HIS A 17 -22.45 -1.61 -16.14
CA HIS A 17 -23.50 -2.03 -15.25
C HIS A 17 -23.04 -1.80 -13.79
N TYR A 18 -23.23 -0.58 -13.26
CA TYR A 18 -22.77 -0.16 -11.93
C TYR A 18 -23.12 -1.14 -10.81
N PRO A 19 -24.39 -1.62 -10.64
CA PRO A 19 -24.72 -2.57 -9.58
C PRO A 19 -23.87 -3.84 -9.62
N HIS A 20 -23.66 -4.46 -10.80
CA HIS A 20 -22.83 -5.66 -10.92
C HIS A 20 -21.35 -5.37 -10.66
N THR A 21 -20.88 -4.20 -11.06
CA THR A 21 -19.50 -3.76 -10.79
C THR A 21 -19.27 -3.51 -9.30
N ILE A 22 -20.25 -2.91 -8.60
CA ILE A 22 -20.22 -2.74 -7.14
C ILE A 22 -20.20 -4.10 -6.44
N LEU A 23 -21.03 -5.06 -6.84
CA LEU A 23 -21.03 -6.42 -6.29
C LEU A 23 -19.65 -7.09 -6.46
N THR A 24 -19.02 -6.94 -7.63
CA THR A 24 -17.65 -7.41 -7.88
C THR A 24 -16.64 -6.67 -6.98
N GLY A 25 -16.86 -5.39 -6.71
CA GLY A 25 -16.03 -4.56 -5.83
C GLY A 25 -16.01 -4.97 -4.35
N PHE A 26 -16.99 -5.78 -3.88
CA PHE A 26 -16.99 -6.28 -2.49
C PHE A 26 -15.76 -7.14 -2.15
N GLY A 27 -15.18 -7.82 -3.12
CA GLY A 27 -13.91 -8.52 -2.91
C GLY A 27 -12.75 -7.56 -2.64
N PHE A 28 -12.73 -6.44 -3.35
CA PHE A 28 -11.73 -5.40 -3.14
C PHE A 28 -11.93 -4.68 -1.79
N LEU A 29 -13.17 -4.38 -1.42
CA LEU A 29 -13.55 -3.87 -0.10
C LEU A 29 -13.08 -4.81 1.02
N ALA A 30 -13.38 -6.11 0.91
CA ALA A 30 -12.99 -7.13 1.87
C ALA A 30 -11.47 -7.27 2.04
N SER A 31 -10.72 -7.16 0.94
CA SER A 31 -9.25 -7.14 0.98
C SER A 31 -8.71 -5.87 1.64
N SER A 32 -9.30 -4.71 1.34
CA SER A 32 -8.81 -3.42 1.82
C SER A 32 -9.04 -3.21 3.31
N ILE A 33 -10.18 -3.66 3.85
CA ILE A 33 -10.44 -3.55 5.30
C ILE A 33 -9.43 -4.38 6.11
N ALA A 34 -9.04 -5.56 5.61
CA ALA A 34 -8.07 -6.41 6.28
C ALA A 34 -6.71 -5.70 6.42
N TRP A 35 -6.21 -5.10 5.36
CA TRP A 35 -4.93 -4.37 5.39
C TRP A 35 -4.99 -3.10 6.25
N ALA A 36 -6.10 -2.36 6.20
CA ALA A 36 -6.28 -1.16 7.00
C ALA A 36 -6.33 -1.43 8.52
N ILE A 37 -6.75 -2.64 8.92
CA ILE A 37 -6.67 -3.10 10.30
C ILE A 37 -5.28 -3.70 10.59
N TYR A 38 -4.75 -4.52 9.67
CA TYR A 38 -3.49 -5.24 9.85
C TYR A 38 -2.34 -4.31 10.21
N ASP A 39 -2.04 -3.32 9.38
CA ASP A 39 -0.84 -2.49 9.52
C ASP A 39 -0.71 -1.82 10.91
N PRO A 40 -1.69 -1.04 11.40
CA PRO A 40 -1.54 -0.33 12.68
C PRO A 40 -1.63 -1.25 13.90
N TYR A 41 -2.43 -2.31 13.83
CA TYR A 41 -2.64 -3.18 14.99
C TYR A 41 -1.57 -4.25 15.14
N ILE A 42 -1.05 -4.79 14.03
CA ILE A 42 0.05 -5.78 14.07
C ILE A 42 1.32 -5.14 14.60
N THR A 43 1.65 -3.91 14.22
CA THR A 43 2.82 -3.20 14.76
C THR A 43 2.74 -3.07 16.29
N LYS A 44 1.56 -2.76 16.84
CA LYS A 44 1.34 -2.69 18.30
C LYS A 44 1.39 -4.07 18.98
N ILE A 45 0.78 -5.09 18.37
CA ILE A 45 0.86 -6.48 18.84
C ILE A 45 2.32 -6.94 18.91
N LEU A 46 3.07 -6.71 17.84
CA LEU A 46 4.49 -7.06 17.77
C LEU A 46 5.31 -6.27 18.81
N ASN A 47 5.05 -4.97 18.96
CA ASN A 47 5.70 -4.16 19.97
C ASN A 47 5.48 -4.72 21.37
N HIS A 48 4.25 -5.09 21.70
CA HIS A 48 3.91 -5.72 22.98
C HIS A 48 4.64 -7.06 23.18
N LEU A 49 4.60 -7.97 22.21
CA LEU A 49 5.22 -9.30 22.32
C LEU A 49 6.74 -9.23 22.36
N LEU A 50 7.36 -8.38 21.55
CA LEU A 50 8.82 -8.26 21.45
C LEU A 50 9.40 -7.59 22.71
N ASN A 51 8.73 -6.59 23.29
CA ASN A 51 9.14 -5.97 24.55
C ASN A 51 9.05 -6.96 25.72
N ASN A 52 8.12 -7.90 25.70
CA ASN A 52 7.97 -8.95 26.73
C ASN A 52 8.85 -10.20 26.44
N SER A 53 9.63 -10.21 25.36
CA SER A 53 10.48 -11.35 25.00
C SER A 53 11.83 -11.30 25.73
N ALA A 54 12.08 -12.26 26.61
CA ALA A 54 13.37 -12.39 27.33
C ALA A 54 14.57 -12.49 26.36
N THR A 55 14.39 -13.14 25.21
CA THR A 55 15.44 -13.28 24.19
C THR A 55 15.81 -11.92 23.61
N ILE A 56 14.82 -11.12 23.18
CA ILE A 56 15.03 -9.79 22.58
C ILE A 56 15.65 -8.85 23.62
N THR A 57 15.16 -8.89 24.87
CA THR A 57 15.72 -8.11 25.99
C THR A 57 17.18 -8.48 26.22
N SER A 58 17.53 -9.78 26.25
CA SER A 58 18.90 -10.25 26.43
C SER A 58 19.81 -9.80 25.26
N TRP A 59 19.34 -9.87 24.01
CA TRP A 59 20.10 -9.41 22.86
C TRP A 59 20.29 -7.90 22.87
N SER A 60 19.28 -7.14 23.25
CA SER A 60 19.36 -5.68 23.42
C SER A 60 20.37 -5.31 24.50
N ALA A 61 20.38 -6.01 25.65
CA ALA A 61 21.36 -5.81 26.71
C ALA A 61 22.80 -6.09 26.26
N LYS A 62 23.03 -7.16 25.48
CA LYS A 62 24.35 -7.44 24.91
C LYS A 62 24.81 -6.35 23.93
N LEU A 63 23.87 -5.81 23.13
CA LEU A 63 24.17 -4.72 22.20
C LEU A 63 24.53 -3.44 22.95
N ASN A 64 23.80 -3.11 24.02
CA ASN A 64 24.09 -1.95 24.89
C ASN A 64 25.46 -2.08 25.55
N ALA A 65 25.83 -3.27 25.99
CA ALA A 65 27.15 -3.51 26.57
C ALA A 65 28.28 -3.39 25.54
N ALA A 66 28.03 -3.79 24.27
CA ALA A 66 29.01 -3.68 23.20
C ALA A 66 29.19 -2.24 22.68
N PHE A 67 28.13 -1.40 22.76
CA PHE A 67 28.12 -0.04 22.24
C PHE A 67 27.57 0.97 23.27
N PRO A 68 28.30 1.23 24.39
CA PRO A 68 27.81 2.06 25.49
C PRO A 68 27.43 3.50 25.08
N ALA A 69 28.25 4.13 24.25
CA ALA A 69 27.99 5.50 23.79
C ALA A 69 26.68 5.64 22.97
N LEU A 70 26.37 4.63 22.15
CA LEU A 70 25.11 4.60 21.42
C LEU A 70 23.94 4.29 22.35
N ALA A 71 24.15 3.46 23.36
CA ALA A 71 23.15 3.17 24.37
C ALA A 71 22.78 4.40 25.19
N GLU A 72 23.77 5.18 25.63
CA GLU A 72 23.57 6.46 26.31
C GLU A 72 22.82 7.48 25.44
N PHE A 73 23.21 7.59 24.15
CA PHE A 73 22.52 8.45 23.21
C PHE A 73 21.04 8.04 23.02
N ALA A 74 20.78 6.76 22.85
CA ALA A 74 19.40 6.25 22.71
C ALA A 74 18.60 6.44 24.02
N ALA A 75 19.21 6.25 25.17
CA ALA A 75 18.58 6.48 26.47
C ALA A 75 18.24 7.96 26.71
N ALA A 76 19.12 8.88 26.31
CA ALA A 76 18.91 10.31 26.46
C ALA A 76 17.75 10.86 25.61
N ASN A 77 17.46 10.24 24.47
CA ASN A 77 16.37 10.65 23.57
C ASN A 77 15.03 9.93 23.86
N GLY A 78 15.06 8.83 24.60
CA GLY A 78 13.89 8.04 24.94
C GLY A 78 13.26 8.47 26.27
N GLU A 79 12.40 9.48 26.27
CA GLU A 79 11.77 9.99 27.50
C GLU A 79 10.88 8.98 28.24
N ASN A 80 10.45 7.88 27.61
CA ASN A 80 9.49 6.94 28.19
C ASN A 80 9.74 5.46 27.83
N VAL A 81 10.97 5.06 27.57
CA VAL A 81 11.24 3.65 27.26
C VAL A 81 11.28 2.85 28.57
N THR A 82 10.12 2.35 28.99
CA THR A 82 9.97 1.26 29.97
C THR A 82 10.51 -0.06 29.42
N THR A 83 11.69 -0.06 28.82
CA THR A 83 12.41 -1.28 28.48
C THR A 83 13.38 -1.60 29.62
N ALA A 84 13.27 -2.80 30.14
CA ALA A 84 14.15 -3.31 31.21
C ALA A 84 15.66 -3.22 30.87
N ALA A 85 16.03 -2.85 29.65
CA ALA A 85 17.39 -2.77 29.15
C ALA A 85 17.98 -1.36 29.08
N GLY A 86 17.21 -0.28 29.23
CA GLY A 86 17.67 1.13 29.10
C GLY A 86 18.64 1.35 27.93
N GLY A 87 18.29 2.20 26.96
CA GLY A 87 19.16 2.46 25.79
C GLY A 87 18.63 1.85 24.49
N ILE A 88 19.51 1.17 23.72
CA ILE A 88 19.15 0.56 22.43
C ILE A 88 18.22 -0.64 22.65
N THR A 89 17.08 -0.66 21.94
CA THR A 89 16.19 -1.83 21.85
C THR A 89 16.12 -2.37 20.44
N LEU A 90 16.19 -3.69 20.29
CA LEU A 90 16.05 -4.36 18.99
C LEU A 90 14.60 -4.47 18.51
N VAL A 91 13.63 -4.12 19.35
CA VAL A 91 12.20 -4.26 19.05
C VAL A 91 11.80 -3.58 17.74
N PRO A 92 12.13 -2.29 17.46
CA PRO A 92 11.73 -1.63 16.22
C PRO A 92 12.35 -2.27 14.96
N LEU A 93 13.57 -2.78 15.07
CA LEU A 93 14.22 -3.49 13.97
C LEU A 93 13.47 -4.80 13.65
N PHE A 94 13.10 -5.59 14.67
CA PHE A 94 12.34 -6.82 14.46
C PHE A 94 10.92 -6.54 13.94
N ILE A 95 10.25 -5.50 14.42
CA ILE A 95 8.98 -5.05 13.83
C ILE A 95 9.17 -4.73 12.35
N GLY A 96 10.20 -3.96 11.99
CA GLY A 96 10.52 -3.64 10.61
C GLY A 96 10.75 -4.87 9.73
N ILE A 97 11.54 -5.84 10.20
CA ILE A 97 11.78 -7.10 9.48
C ILE A 97 10.48 -7.88 9.28
N ILE A 98 9.65 -7.99 10.31
CA ILE A 98 8.39 -8.75 10.24
C ILE A 98 7.40 -8.06 9.29
N MET A 99 7.26 -6.75 9.37
CA MET A 99 6.40 -5.96 8.48
C MET A 99 6.89 -5.92 7.02
N THR A 100 8.09 -6.42 6.76
CA THR A 100 8.59 -6.58 5.38
C THR A 100 8.07 -7.87 4.73
N PHE A 101 7.70 -8.89 5.50
CA PHE A 101 7.27 -10.17 4.95
C PHE A 101 6.02 -10.06 4.07
N ASP A 102 5.04 -9.22 4.42
CA ASP A 102 3.84 -8.99 3.64
C ASP A 102 4.16 -8.45 2.24
N ASN A 103 5.10 -7.52 2.14
CA ASN A 103 5.57 -6.95 0.89
C ASN A 103 6.32 -7.98 0.05
N ILE A 104 7.22 -8.77 0.65
CA ILE A 104 7.94 -9.85 -0.02
C ILE A 104 6.97 -10.91 -0.55
N PHE A 105 6.03 -11.35 0.30
CA PHE A 105 5.00 -12.31 -0.10
C PHE A 105 4.11 -11.75 -1.21
N GLY A 106 3.74 -10.47 -1.14
CA GLY A 106 2.98 -9.78 -2.18
C GLY A 106 3.70 -9.82 -3.53
N VAL A 107 4.98 -9.48 -3.56
CA VAL A 107 5.78 -9.45 -4.80
C VAL A 107 5.97 -10.84 -5.41
N ILE A 108 6.17 -11.88 -4.59
CA ILE A 108 6.46 -13.25 -5.05
C ILE A 108 5.16 -13.99 -5.37
N PHE A 109 4.21 -13.98 -4.45
CA PHE A 109 3.05 -14.88 -4.53
C PHE A 109 1.86 -14.29 -5.29
N GLN A 110 1.64 -12.96 -5.30
CA GLN A 110 0.51 -12.40 -6.04
C GLN A 110 0.59 -12.66 -7.56
N PRO A 111 1.73 -12.45 -8.25
CA PRO A 111 1.87 -12.82 -9.66
C PRO A 111 1.71 -14.33 -9.90
N THR A 112 2.25 -15.15 -8.97
CA THR A 112 2.18 -16.61 -9.05
C THR A 112 0.74 -17.09 -8.95
N PHE A 113 -0.03 -16.61 -7.97
CA PHE A 113 -1.44 -16.96 -7.81
C PHE A 113 -2.33 -16.32 -8.86
N GLY A 114 -1.99 -15.14 -9.36
CA GLY A 114 -2.61 -14.54 -10.53
C GLY A 114 -2.53 -15.49 -11.74
N LYS A 115 -1.31 -15.94 -12.08
CA LYS A 115 -1.07 -16.89 -13.18
C LYS A 115 -1.74 -18.25 -12.93
N LEU A 116 -1.72 -18.75 -11.69
CA LEU A 116 -2.37 -20.01 -11.34
C LEU A 116 -3.88 -19.92 -11.58
N SER A 117 -4.49 -18.79 -11.16
CA SER A 117 -5.93 -18.56 -11.38
C SER A 117 -6.29 -18.36 -12.85
N ASP A 118 -5.38 -17.83 -13.70
CA ASP A 118 -5.57 -17.75 -15.16
C ASP A 118 -5.78 -19.14 -15.78
N ASN A 119 -5.04 -20.13 -15.29
CA ASN A 119 -5.05 -21.51 -15.79
C ASN A 119 -6.10 -22.39 -15.10
N THR A 120 -6.90 -21.85 -14.20
CA THR A 120 -7.91 -22.64 -13.46
C THR A 120 -9.17 -22.84 -14.30
N HIS A 121 -9.62 -24.08 -14.39
CA HIS A 121 -10.81 -24.49 -15.10
C HIS A 121 -11.84 -25.06 -14.12
N SER A 122 -12.86 -24.29 -13.78
CA SER A 122 -13.90 -24.72 -12.84
C SER A 122 -15.29 -24.25 -13.28
N ARG A 123 -16.32 -24.96 -12.77
CA ARG A 123 -17.73 -24.55 -12.94
C ARG A 123 -18.07 -23.20 -12.34
N PHE A 124 -17.26 -22.72 -11.39
CA PHE A 124 -17.42 -21.42 -10.73
C PHE A 124 -16.67 -20.29 -11.43
N GLY A 125 -16.01 -20.56 -12.56
CA GLY A 125 -15.12 -19.65 -13.24
C GLY A 125 -13.65 -19.84 -12.87
N LYS A 126 -12.80 -18.89 -13.28
CA LYS A 126 -11.34 -18.95 -13.04
C LYS A 126 -10.95 -18.37 -11.66
N ARG A 127 -11.60 -17.30 -11.24
CA ARG A 127 -11.19 -16.49 -10.08
C ARG A 127 -11.96 -16.81 -8.80
N ARG A 128 -13.27 -17.05 -8.92
CA ARG A 128 -14.16 -17.28 -7.77
C ARG A 128 -13.72 -18.42 -6.84
N PRO A 129 -13.18 -19.56 -7.31
CA PRO A 129 -12.72 -20.62 -6.41
C PRO A 129 -11.71 -20.12 -5.38
N TYR A 130 -10.77 -19.29 -5.80
CA TYR A 130 -9.75 -18.73 -4.91
C TYR A 130 -10.33 -17.82 -3.83
N VAL A 131 -11.37 -17.05 -4.18
CA VAL A 131 -12.08 -16.17 -3.24
C VAL A 131 -12.89 -17.00 -2.25
N ILE A 132 -13.63 -18.01 -2.75
CA ILE A 132 -14.52 -18.86 -1.94
C ILE A 132 -13.74 -19.64 -0.88
N PHE A 133 -12.55 -20.13 -1.20
CA PHE A 133 -11.72 -20.88 -0.25
C PHE A 133 -10.74 -19.97 0.50
N GLY A 134 -10.11 -19.01 -0.18
CA GLY A 134 -9.07 -18.16 0.41
C GLY A 134 -9.61 -17.15 1.42
N ALA A 135 -10.73 -16.50 1.14
CA ALA A 135 -11.26 -15.46 2.03
C ALA A 135 -11.71 -15.98 3.40
N PRO A 136 -12.44 -17.11 3.53
CA PRO A 136 -12.79 -17.65 4.86
C PRO A 136 -11.58 -18.11 5.66
N ILE A 137 -10.61 -18.78 5.00
CA ILE A 137 -9.39 -19.24 5.68
C ILE A 137 -8.59 -18.06 6.18
N SER A 138 -8.42 -17.02 5.35
CA SER A 138 -7.72 -15.79 5.79
C SER A 138 -8.49 -15.05 6.88
N ALA A 139 -9.82 -15.03 6.86
CA ALA A 139 -10.64 -14.44 7.90
C ALA A 139 -10.47 -15.14 9.27
N ILE A 140 -10.42 -16.48 9.27
CA ILE A 140 -10.17 -17.27 10.48
C ILE A 140 -8.77 -17.01 11.01
N LEU A 141 -7.75 -17.08 10.14
CA LEU A 141 -6.36 -16.80 10.53
C LEU A 141 -6.21 -15.37 11.09
N PHE A 142 -6.85 -14.40 10.44
CA PHE A 142 -6.85 -13.00 10.86
C PHE A 142 -7.43 -12.82 12.27
N ALA A 143 -8.59 -13.41 12.54
CA ALA A 143 -9.24 -13.35 13.85
C ALA A 143 -8.43 -14.04 14.97
N ILE A 144 -7.65 -15.06 14.66
CA ILE A 144 -6.85 -15.82 15.63
C ILE A 144 -5.60 -15.04 16.04
N ILE A 145 -4.98 -14.23 15.18
CA ILE A 145 -3.72 -13.52 15.44
C ILE A 145 -3.74 -12.79 16.80
N PRO A 146 -4.67 -11.84 17.08
CA PRO A 146 -4.66 -11.11 18.34
C PRO A 146 -4.99 -12.00 19.55
N ILE A 147 -5.77 -13.04 19.37
CA ILE A 147 -6.11 -13.99 20.45
C ILE A 147 -4.84 -14.74 20.89
N VAL A 148 -4.06 -15.25 19.95
CA VAL A 148 -2.79 -15.93 20.25
C VAL A 148 -1.77 -14.96 20.83
N ALA A 149 -1.67 -13.77 20.26
CA ALA A 149 -0.72 -12.78 20.72
C ALA A 149 -0.96 -12.32 22.16
N ILE A 150 -2.23 -12.07 22.51
CA ILE A 150 -2.58 -11.45 23.81
C ILE A 150 -2.85 -12.50 24.89
N LYS A 151 -3.56 -13.60 24.55
CA LYS A 151 -3.94 -14.62 25.56
C LYS A 151 -2.87 -15.69 25.74
N VAL A 152 -2.18 -16.11 24.67
CA VAL A 152 -1.11 -17.11 24.74
C VAL A 152 0.25 -16.43 24.97
N GLY A 153 0.44 -15.22 24.46
CA GLY A 153 1.70 -14.45 24.61
C GLY A 153 2.89 -15.07 23.87
N SER A 154 2.66 -15.96 22.89
CA SER A 154 3.72 -16.67 22.18
C SER A 154 4.08 -15.95 20.89
N LEU A 155 5.27 -15.34 20.85
CA LEU A 155 5.80 -14.71 19.65
C LEU A 155 5.93 -15.68 18.46
N PRO A 156 6.53 -16.90 18.61
CA PRO A 156 6.66 -17.84 17.48
C PRO A 156 5.32 -18.27 16.92
N LEU A 157 4.32 -18.51 17.77
CA LEU A 157 2.99 -18.93 17.34
C LEU A 157 2.25 -17.79 16.65
N THR A 158 2.36 -16.56 17.15
CA THR A 158 1.81 -15.37 16.51
C THR A 158 2.43 -15.14 15.12
N MET A 159 3.76 -15.29 15.01
CA MET A 159 4.47 -15.21 13.74
C MET A 159 3.98 -16.25 12.73
N LEU A 160 3.74 -17.48 13.18
CA LEU A 160 3.19 -18.53 12.32
C LEU A 160 1.83 -18.10 11.74
N PHE A 161 0.91 -17.60 12.58
CA PHE A 161 -0.40 -17.14 12.12
C PHE A 161 -0.32 -15.92 11.21
N ILE A 162 0.58 -14.98 11.46
CA ILE A 162 0.84 -13.84 10.58
C ILE A 162 1.30 -14.31 9.19
N ILE A 163 2.30 -15.19 9.14
CA ILE A 163 2.85 -15.71 7.88
C ILE A 163 1.77 -16.48 7.10
N LEU A 164 1.01 -17.35 7.77
CA LEU A 164 -0.09 -18.08 7.15
C LEU A 164 -1.19 -17.14 6.64
N PHE A 165 -1.55 -16.12 7.41
CA PHE A 165 -2.53 -15.12 6.99
C PHE A 165 -2.07 -14.38 5.72
N VAL A 166 -0.84 -13.85 5.70
CA VAL A 166 -0.30 -13.10 4.56
C VAL A 166 -0.21 -13.99 3.32
N PHE A 167 0.19 -15.25 3.49
CA PHE A 167 0.24 -16.23 2.39
C PHE A 167 -1.15 -16.50 1.81
N VAL A 168 -2.14 -16.83 2.65
CA VAL A 168 -3.52 -17.10 2.19
C VAL A 168 -4.17 -15.83 1.64
N MET A 169 -3.88 -14.67 2.23
CA MET A 169 -4.33 -13.38 1.70
C MET A 169 -3.82 -13.15 0.28
N SER A 170 -2.55 -13.46 0.01
CA SER A 170 -1.95 -13.36 -1.32
C SER A 170 -2.61 -14.31 -2.33
N LEU A 171 -3.08 -15.49 -1.87
CA LEU A 171 -3.72 -16.51 -2.70
C LEU A 171 -5.01 -15.99 -3.37
N TRP A 172 -5.85 -15.26 -2.66
CA TRP A 172 -7.14 -14.82 -3.19
C TRP A 172 -7.18 -13.34 -3.61
N ARG A 173 -6.29 -12.50 -3.10
CA ARG A 173 -6.25 -11.07 -3.45
C ARG A 173 -5.97 -10.83 -4.93
N ALA A 174 -4.97 -11.51 -5.51
CA ALA A 174 -4.66 -11.36 -6.92
C ALA A 174 -5.82 -11.77 -7.84
N PRO A 175 -6.47 -12.94 -7.64
CA PRO A 175 -7.72 -13.30 -8.34
C PRO A 175 -8.85 -12.29 -8.17
N VAL A 176 -9.06 -11.72 -6.97
CA VAL A 176 -10.09 -10.69 -6.74
C VAL A 176 -9.85 -9.45 -7.58
N VAL A 177 -8.60 -8.96 -7.62
CA VAL A 177 -8.24 -7.79 -8.43
C VAL A 177 -8.44 -8.07 -9.92
N ALA A 178 -8.13 -9.28 -10.38
CA ALA A 178 -8.31 -9.70 -11.76
C ALA A 178 -9.77 -9.97 -12.15
N LEU A 179 -10.67 -10.17 -11.19
CA LEU A 179 -12.07 -10.52 -11.45
C LEU A 179 -12.82 -9.42 -12.23
N MET A 180 -12.59 -8.15 -11.89
CA MET A 180 -13.26 -7.03 -12.58
C MET A 180 -12.83 -6.91 -14.06
N PRO A 181 -11.53 -6.88 -14.40
CA PRO A 181 -11.10 -6.87 -15.81
C PRO A 181 -11.61 -8.05 -16.63
N ASP A 182 -11.76 -9.25 -16.00
CA ASP A 182 -12.27 -10.44 -16.67
C ASP A 182 -13.79 -10.36 -16.97
N LEU A 183 -14.53 -9.62 -16.12
CA LEU A 183 -15.98 -9.44 -16.20
C LEU A 183 -16.41 -8.15 -16.94
N THR A 184 -15.45 -7.33 -17.41
CA THR A 184 -15.70 -6.02 -18.03
C THR A 184 -15.04 -5.95 -19.40
N PRO A 185 -15.74 -5.46 -20.46
CA PRO A 185 -15.15 -5.17 -21.77
C PRO A 185 -14.01 -4.15 -21.68
N SER A 186 -13.08 -4.20 -22.62
CA SER A 186 -11.88 -3.35 -22.65
C SER A 186 -12.17 -1.84 -22.69
N ASP A 187 -13.18 -1.44 -23.44
CA ASP A 187 -13.60 -0.06 -23.69
C ASP A 187 -14.13 0.66 -22.44
N ILE A 188 -14.83 -0.06 -21.56
CA ILE A 188 -15.39 0.49 -20.29
C ILE A 188 -14.64 0.02 -19.05
N ARG A 189 -13.48 -0.65 -19.21
CA ARG A 189 -12.69 -1.20 -18.09
C ARG A 189 -12.16 -0.12 -17.15
N SER A 190 -11.85 1.08 -17.67
CA SER A 190 -11.41 2.20 -16.85
C SER A 190 -12.50 2.68 -15.88
N GLU A 191 -13.76 2.75 -16.33
CA GLU A 191 -14.90 3.08 -15.47
C GLU A 191 -15.12 2.00 -14.40
N GLY A 192 -15.03 0.71 -14.80
CA GLY A 192 -15.11 -0.41 -13.87
C GLY A 192 -14.03 -0.36 -12.80
N ASN A 193 -12.78 -0.03 -13.18
CA ASN A 193 -11.66 0.11 -12.27
C ASN A 193 -11.88 1.25 -11.26
N ALA A 194 -12.45 2.37 -11.68
CA ALA A 194 -12.80 3.46 -10.78
C ALA A 194 -13.78 3.01 -9.69
N VAL A 195 -14.82 2.24 -10.04
CA VAL A 195 -15.81 1.73 -9.10
C VAL A 195 -15.19 0.76 -8.08
N ILE A 196 -14.34 -0.18 -8.51
CA ILE A 196 -13.72 -1.12 -7.56
C ILE A 196 -12.69 -0.44 -6.65
N ASN A 197 -11.96 0.56 -7.15
CA ASN A 197 -11.07 1.36 -6.31
C ASN A 197 -11.84 2.18 -5.27
N LEU A 198 -13.02 2.71 -5.63
CA LEU A 198 -13.93 3.35 -4.67
C LEU A 198 -14.37 2.36 -3.58
N MET A 199 -14.75 1.13 -3.96
CA MET A 199 -15.10 0.07 -3.01
C MET A 199 -13.93 -0.30 -2.10
N GLY A 200 -12.70 -0.34 -2.64
CA GLY A 200 -11.48 -0.51 -1.86
C GLY A 200 -11.24 0.64 -0.88
N GLY A 201 -11.46 1.88 -1.31
CA GLY A 201 -11.39 3.07 -0.44
C GLY A 201 -12.40 3.02 0.71
N ILE A 202 -13.64 2.59 0.43
CA ILE A 202 -14.67 2.36 1.47
C ILE A 202 -14.21 1.27 2.45
N GLY A 203 -13.66 0.16 1.96
CA GLY A 203 -13.12 -0.90 2.80
C GLY A 203 -11.98 -0.42 3.69
N GLY A 204 -11.05 0.36 3.12
CA GLY A 204 -9.97 1.00 3.87
C GLY A 204 -10.48 1.93 4.97
N ALA A 205 -11.44 2.81 4.64
CA ALA A 205 -12.06 3.70 5.61
C ALA A 205 -12.76 2.92 6.75
N LEU A 206 -13.54 1.89 6.43
CA LEU A 206 -14.18 1.03 7.43
C LEU A 206 -13.12 0.37 8.35
N GLY A 207 -12.00 -0.06 7.80
CA GLY A 207 -10.88 -0.63 8.58
C GLY A 207 -10.25 0.38 9.53
N LEU A 208 -10.03 1.61 9.07
CA LEU A 208 -9.48 2.69 9.90
C LEU A 208 -10.44 3.09 11.03
N PHE A 209 -11.75 3.06 10.81
CA PHE A 209 -12.75 3.34 11.85
C PHE A 209 -13.09 2.13 12.72
N ALA A 210 -12.71 0.91 12.33
CA ALA A 210 -13.05 -0.32 13.05
C ALA A 210 -12.66 -0.27 14.53
N GLY A 211 -11.45 0.21 14.83
CA GLY A 211 -10.97 0.35 16.19
C GLY A 211 -11.79 1.31 17.04
N THR A 212 -12.19 2.43 16.48
CA THR A 212 -13.01 3.41 17.18
C THR A 212 -14.39 2.86 17.50
N ILE A 213 -15.02 2.20 16.51
CA ILE A 213 -16.35 1.58 16.68
C ILE A 213 -16.28 0.50 17.77
N VAL A 214 -15.29 -0.39 17.68
CA VAL A 214 -15.11 -1.48 18.66
C VAL A 214 -14.79 -0.93 20.05
N THR A 215 -13.90 0.07 20.17
CA THR A 215 -13.59 0.69 21.45
C THR A 215 -14.81 1.33 22.09
N ALA A 216 -15.65 2.03 21.31
CA ALA A 216 -16.90 2.63 21.81
C ALA A 216 -17.87 1.56 22.33
N ILE A 217 -18.05 0.45 21.58
CA ILE A 217 -18.91 -0.67 21.99
C ILE A 217 -18.32 -1.35 23.25
N TYR A 218 -17.01 -1.58 23.30
CA TYR A 218 -16.33 -2.20 24.44
C TYR A 218 -16.49 -1.35 25.71
N CYS A 219 -16.25 -0.05 25.63
CA CYS A 219 -16.44 0.87 26.76
C CYS A 219 -17.89 0.92 27.22
N ALA A 220 -18.86 0.93 26.30
CA ALA A 220 -20.28 0.90 26.64
C ALA A 220 -20.69 -0.42 27.33
N SER A 221 -20.11 -1.55 26.92
CA SER A 221 -20.44 -2.86 27.49
C SER A 221 -19.77 -3.14 28.83
N THR A 222 -18.57 -2.61 29.06
CA THR A 222 -17.81 -2.82 30.31
C THR A 222 -17.99 -1.73 31.33
N GLY A 223 -18.53 -0.57 30.95
CA GLY A 223 -18.60 0.62 31.79
C GLY A 223 -17.26 1.33 32.01
N ILE A 224 -16.17 0.86 31.41
CA ILE A 224 -14.82 1.41 31.54
C ILE A 224 -14.64 2.50 30.48
N SER A 225 -14.30 3.71 30.91
CA SER A 225 -13.98 4.81 29.98
C SER A 225 -12.65 4.55 29.29
N SER A 226 -12.53 4.88 28.01
CA SER A 226 -11.27 4.79 27.26
C SER A 226 -10.15 5.71 27.81
N LYS A 227 -10.48 6.63 28.70
CA LYS A 227 -9.54 7.50 29.42
C LYS A 227 -9.18 6.99 30.83
N SER A 228 -9.82 5.92 31.30
CA SER A 228 -9.55 5.33 32.60
C SER A 228 -8.20 4.61 32.59
N PRO A 229 -7.43 4.65 33.70
CA PRO A 229 -6.21 3.85 33.85
C PRO A 229 -6.46 2.34 33.75
N GLU A 230 -7.67 1.88 33.99
CA GLU A 230 -8.08 0.47 33.87
C GLU A 230 -8.31 0.02 32.42
N PHE A 231 -8.37 0.96 31.48
CA PHE A 231 -8.57 0.65 30.07
C PHE A 231 -7.29 0.13 29.44
N ASN A 232 -7.31 -1.15 29.02
CA ASN A 232 -6.25 -1.73 28.22
C ASN A 232 -6.74 -1.93 26.78
N GLU A 233 -6.16 -1.17 25.85
CA GLU A 233 -6.55 -1.23 24.43
C GLU A 233 -6.36 -2.60 23.80
N LEU A 234 -5.38 -3.41 24.26
CA LEU A 234 -5.13 -4.76 23.77
C LEU A 234 -6.38 -5.66 23.87
N ASN A 235 -7.23 -5.43 24.88
CA ASN A 235 -8.47 -6.18 25.06
C ASN A 235 -9.48 -5.93 23.93
N THR A 236 -9.37 -4.82 23.19
CA THR A 236 -10.23 -4.50 22.06
C THR A 236 -9.78 -5.15 20.76
N PHE A 237 -8.49 -5.48 20.62
CA PHE A 237 -7.90 -5.97 19.38
C PHE A 237 -8.58 -7.23 18.81
N PRO A 238 -8.89 -8.27 19.62
CA PRO A 238 -9.61 -9.44 19.10
C PRO A 238 -10.95 -9.08 18.43
N TYR A 239 -11.66 -8.10 18.96
CA TYR A 239 -12.94 -7.67 18.39
C TYR A 239 -12.77 -6.82 17.11
N VAL A 240 -11.69 -6.02 17.02
CA VAL A 240 -11.35 -5.27 15.80
C VAL A 240 -11.04 -6.23 14.65
N PHE A 241 -10.22 -7.26 14.92
CA PHE A 241 -9.90 -8.29 13.93
C PHE A 241 -11.11 -9.14 13.57
N LEU A 242 -11.98 -9.45 14.52
CA LEU A 242 -13.23 -10.17 14.28
C LEU A 242 -14.18 -9.37 13.38
N LEU A 243 -14.26 -8.04 13.57
CA LEU A 243 -15.04 -7.16 12.68
C LEU A 243 -14.49 -7.22 11.24
N GLY A 244 -13.17 -7.09 11.08
CA GLY A 244 -12.50 -7.22 9.77
C GLY A 244 -12.76 -8.59 9.14
N ALA A 245 -12.61 -9.66 9.91
CA ALA A 245 -12.89 -11.03 9.46
C ALA A 245 -14.35 -11.21 9.02
N ALA A 246 -15.30 -10.66 9.76
CA ALA A 246 -16.72 -10.70 9.39
C ALA A 246 -16.99 -10.01 8.04
N VAL A 247 -16.39 -8.85 7.80
CA VAL A 247 -16.52 -8.15 6.51
C VAL A 247 -15.85 -8.92 5.37
N MET A 248 -14.71 -9.59 5.62
CA MET A 248 -14.09 -10.48 4.63
C MET A 248 -15.02 -11.62 4.22
N VAL A 249 -15.67 -12.25 5.20
CA VAL A 249 -16.66 -13.31 4.94
C VAL A 249 -17.89 -12.77 4.20
N ILE A 250 -18.42 -11.62 4.60
CA ILE A 250 -19.53 -10.96 3.90
C ILE A 250 -19.16 -10.66 2.45
N GLY A 251 -17.98 -10.09 2.19
CA GLY A 251 -17.51 -9.84 0.84
C GLY A 251 -17.40 -11.11 -0.01
N MET A 252 -16.91 -12.20 0.58
CA MET A 252 -16.89 -13.51 -0.06
C MET A 252 -18.31 -14.02 -0.37
N LEU A 253 -19.24 -13.92 0.58
CA LEU A 253 -20.64 -14.35 0.37
C LEU A 253 -21.31 -13.54 -0.75
N VAL A 254 -21.07 -12.23 -0.82
CA VAL A 254 -21.56 -11.40 -1.93
C VAL A 254 -21.01 -11.90 -3.27
N ILE A 255 -19.71 -12.19 -3.36
CA ILE A 255 -19.11 -12.73 -4.58
C ILE A 255 -19.68 -14.11 -4.91
N LEU A 256 -19.85 -14.97 -3.90
CA LEU A 256 -20.35 -16.33 -4.09
C LEU A 256 -21.78 -16.32 -4.65
N PHE A 257 -22.68 -15.51 -4.10
CA PHE A 257 -24.09 -15.57 -4.44
C PHE A 257 -24.49 -14.65 -5.59
N PHE A 258 -23.87 -13.48 -5.72
CA PHE A 258 -24.33 -12.47 -6.63
C PHE A 258 -23.43 -12.25 -7.85
N VAL A 259 -22.13 -12.55 -7.78
CA VAL A 259 -21.24 -12.40 -8.93
C VAL A 259 -21.22 -13.68 -9.76
N LYS A 260 -21.55 -13.58 -11.05
CA LYS A 260 -21.55 -14.70 -11.98
C LYS A 260 -20.32 -14.63 -12.89
N GLU A 261 -19.38 -15.52 -12.69
CA GLU A 261 -18.27 -15.75 -13.61
C GLU A 261 -18.63 -16.92 -14.53
N PRO A 262 -18.43 -16.80 -15.85
CA PRO A 262 -18.73 -17.89 -16.80
C PRO A 262 -17.96 -19.16 -16.47
N ASP A 263 -18.59 -20.34 -16.70
CA ASP A 263 -17.92 -21.64 -16.55
C ASP A 263 -16.71 -21.71 -17.48
N SER A 264 -15.51 -21.74 -16.90
CA SER A 264 -14.27 -21.73 -17.64
C SER A 264 -13.96 -23.06 -18.35
N ARG A 265 -14.64 -24.15 -18.01
CA ARG A 265 -14.49 -25.45 -18.69
C ARG A 265 -15.15 -25.44 -20.07
N ILE A 266 -16.27 -24.72 -20.24
CA ILE A 266 -17.00 -24.62 -21.51
C ILE A 266 -16.20 -23.84 -22.56
N LYS A 267 -15.41 -22.84 -22.13
CA LYS A 267 -14.52 -22.08 -23.02
C LYS A 267 -13.41 -22.92 -23.65
N VAL A 268 -12.85 -23.88 -22.91
CA VAL A 268 -11.74 -24.72 -23.39
C VAL A 268 -12.15 -25.54 -24.62
N GLN A 269 -13.40 -25.97 -24.70
CA GLN A 269 -13.91 -26.76 -25.84
C GLN A 269 -14.10 -25.91 -27.11
N GLY A 270 -14.43 -24.62 -26.96
CA GLY A 270 -14.46 -23.65 -28.08
C GLY A 270 -13.08 -23.16 -28.48
N GLU A 271 -12.17 -23.02 -27.54
CA GLU A 271 -10.78 -22.55 -27.75
C GLU A 271 -9.88 -23.65 -28.35
N MET A 272 -10.13 -24.92 -28.11
CA MET A 272 -9.40 -26.03 -28.73
C MET A 272 -9.59 -26.07 -30.26
N ASN A 273 -10.72 -25.61 -30.77
CA ASN A 273 -10.96 -25.51 -32.22
C ASN A 273 -10.34 -24.23 -32.85
N GLN A 274 -10.05 -23.21 -32.01
CA GLN A 274 -9.37 -21.98 -32.44
C GLN A 274 -7.86 -21.99 -32.13
N ALA A 275 -7.39 -22.96 -31.35
CA ALA A 275 -5.99 -23.03 -30.90
C ALA A 275 -5.02 -23.32 -32.06
N ALA A 276 -5.46 -24.05 -33.09
CA ALA A 276 -4.63 -24.31 -34.27
C ALA A 276 -4.38 -23.03 -35.09
N ASP A 277 -5.41 -22.19 -35.24
CA ASP A 277 -5.30 -20.89 -35.89
C ASP A 277 -4.59 -19.85 -35.01
N ALA A 278 -4.77 -19.92 -33.71
CA ALA A 278 -4.10 -19.03 -32.73
C ALA A 278 -2.61 -19.36 -32.59
N GLU A 279 -2.22 -20.62 -32.76
CA GLU A 279 -0.80 -21.01 -32.72
C GLU A 279 -0.03 -20.53 -33.94
N ALA A 280 -0.66 -20.53 -35.11
CA ALA A 280 -0.13 -19.94 -36.32
C ALA A 280 0.00 -18.41 -36.20
N ARG A 281 -1.02 -17.73 -35.63
CA ARG A 281 -0.98 -16.28 -35.35
C ARG A 281 0.05 -15.94 -34.28
N ARG A 282 0.16 -16.73 -33.20
CA ARG A 282 1.20 -16.55 -32.16
C ARG A 282 2.62 -16.78 -32.67
N LYS A 283 2.81 -17.66 -33.66
CA LYS A 283 4.13 -17.83 -34.31
C LYS A 283 4.45 -16.59 -35.14
N ALA A 284 3.50 -16.11 -35.94
CA ALA A 284 3.66 -14.88 -36.71
C ALA A 284 3.82 -13.63 -35.82
N GLU A 285 3.08 -13.53 -34.73
CA GLU A 285 3.23 -12.46 -33.73
C GLU A 285 4.56 -12.57 -32.98
N LYS A 286 5.05 -13.78 -32.65
CA LYS A 286 6.37 -13.96 -32.03
C LYS A 286 7.52 -13.63 -33.00
N GLU A 287 7.37 -13.92 -34.27
CA GLU A 287 8.37 -13.53 -35.28
C GLU A 287 8.32 -12.02 -35.55
N ALA A 288 7.13 -11.42 -35.65
CA ALA A 288 6.95 -9.97 -35.72
C ALA A 288 7.48 -9.27 -34.45
N ALA A 289 7.15 -9.78 -33.26
CA ALA A 289 7.67 -9.26 -32.00
C ALA A 289 9.19 -9.47 -31.83
N LYS A 290 9.76 -10.49 -32.47
CA LYS A 290 11.22 -10.72 -32.47
C LYS A 290 11.93 -9.74 -33.40
N ALA A 291 11.37 -9.51 -34.59
CA ALA A 291 11.83 -8.49 -35.53
C ALA A 291 11.66 -7.07 -34.96
N GLU A 292 10.53 -6.80 -34.29
CA GLU A 292 10.28 -5.56 -33.57
C GLU A 292 11.20 -5.38 -32.36
N LYS A 293 11.49 -6.46 -31.63
CA LYS A 293 12.48 -6.44 -30.52
C LYS A 293 13.92 -6.21 -31.00
N GLU A 294 14.26 -6.68 -32.19
CA GLU A 294 15.56 -6.42 -32.81
C GLU A 294 15.65 -4.98 -33.35
N ALA A 295 14.58 -4.45 -33.93
CA ALA A 295 14.47 -3.04 -34.28
C ALA A 295 14.52 -2.12 -33.03
N ARG A 296 13.84 -2.49 -31.94
CA ARG A 296 13.85 -1.78 -30.64
C ARG A 296 15.19 -1.85 -29.91
N LYS A 297 16.04 -2.87 -30.17
CA LYS A 297 17.41 -2.89 -29.64
C LYS A 297 18.29 -1.76 -30.20
N LYS A 298 17.91 -1.14 -31.29
CA LYS A 298 18.63 -0.02 -31.90
C LYS A 298 18.34 1.34 -31.29
N GLU A 299 17.22 1.52 -30.60
CA GLU A 299 16.89 2.76 -29.88
C GLU A 299 17.29 2.70 -28.42
N LYS A 300 18.58 2.79 -28.15
CA LYS A 300 19.09 2.97 -26.80
C LYS A 300 18.73 4.37 -26.31
N LEU A 301 18.24 4.44 -25.07
CA LEU A 301 18.10 5.72 -24.35
C LEU A 301 19.40 6.53 -24.48
N THR A 302 19.25 7.81 -24.77
CA THR A 302 20.38 8.75 -24.70
C THR A 302 20.98 8.78 -23.30
N SER A 303 22.23 9.14 -23.15
CA SER A 303 22.87 9.30 -21.84
C SER A 303 22.08 10.22 -20.90
N GLY A 304 21.43 11.26 -21.45
CA GLY A 304 20.60 12.21 -20.70
C GLY A 304 19.31 11.58 -20.19
N GLU A 305 18.58 10.84 -21.04
CA GLU A 305 17.36 10.11 -20.65
C GLU A 305 17.63 9.01 -19.63
N ARG A 306 18.71 8.24 -19.83
CA ARG A 306 19.15 7.22 -18.86
C ARG A 306 19.48 7.82 -17.50
N ARG A 307 20.17 8.97 -17.48
CA ARG A 307 20.46 9.71 -16.25
C ARG A 307 19.15 10.18 -15.59
N SER A 308 18.25 10.78 -16.35
CA SER A 308 16.94 11.23 -15.85
C SER A 308 16.12 10.07 -15.28
N LEU A 309 16.10 8.91 -15.94
CA LEU A 309 15.42 7.73 -15.45
C LEU A 309 15.99 7.23 -14.12
N ILE A 310 17.32 7.08 -14.02
CA ILE A 310 17.97 6.61 -12.78
C ILE A 310 17.66 7.55 -11.62
N PHE A 311 17.83 8.86 -11.81
CA PHE A 311 17.52 9.83 -10.76
C PHE A 311 16.03 9.89 -10.42
N MET A 312 15.15 9.69 -11.38
CA MET A 312 13.72 9.61 -11.14
C MET A 312 13.36 8.38 -10.28
N LEU A 313 13.91 7.21 -10.61
CA LEU A 313 13.69 5.98 -9.84
C LEU A 313 14.28 6.06 -8.43
N MET A 314 15.44 6.67 -8.26
CA MET A 314 16.01 6.97 -6.94
C MET A 314 15.14 7.97 -6.16
N GLY A 315 14.64 9.00 -6.82
CA GLY A 315 13.70 9.94 -6.22
C GLY A 315 12.43 9.26 -5.73
N LEU A 316 11.85 8.36 -6.53
CA LEU A 316 10.71 7.53 -6.14
C LEU A 316 11.04 6.64 -4.95
N PHE A 317 12.19 5.99 -4.95
CA PHE A 317 12.62 5.14 -3.83
C PHE A 317 12.63 5.94 -2.52
N PHE A 318 13.29 7.11 -2.49
CA PHE A 318 13.33 7.93 -1.29
C PHE A 318 11.96 8.50 -0.89
N LEU A 319 11.13 8.89 -1.87
CA LEU A 319 9.75 9.32 -1.62
C LEU A 319 8.97 8.24 -0.87
N PHE A 320 8.98 7.02 -1.42
CA PHE A 320 8.26 5.90 -0.82
C PHE A 320 8.90 5.43 0.49
N CYS A 321 10.20 5.63 0.70
CA CYS A 321 10.81 5.44 2.01
C CYS A 321 10.18 6.35 3.07
N GLY A 322 9.96 7.63 2.78
CA GLY A 322 9.31 8.55 3.71
C GLY A 322 7.85 8.18 3.98
N THR A 323 7.04 7.97 2.93
CA THR A 323 5.60 7.70 3.07
C THR A 323 5.31 6.34 3.72
N ASN A 324 6.07 5.30 3.38
CA ASN A 324 5.89 3.96 3.97
C ASN A 324 6.30 3.93 5.45
N ALA A 325 7.31 4.71 5.87
CA ALA A 325 7.68 4.81 7.28
C ALA A 325 6.52 5.35 8.12
N ILE A 326 5.81 6.38 7.61
CA ILE A 326 4.62 6.92 8.26
C ILE A 326 3.53 5.83 8.34
N SER A 327 3.22 5.18 7.23
CA SER A 327 2.15 4.17 7.19
C SER A 327 2.40 3.02 8.18
N THR A 328 3.65 2.55 8.29
CA THR A 328 4.01 1.40 9.13
C THR A 328 4.14 1.76 10.61
N PHE A 329 4.75 2.91 10.93
CA PHE A 329 5.17 3.21 12.30
C PHE A 329 4.38 4.33 12.98
N PHE A 330 3.43 4.97 12.28
CA PHE A 330 2.66 6.07 12.86
C PHE A 330 1.86 5.66 14.10
N ALA A 331 1.33 4.44 14.14
CA ALA A 331 0.59 3.95 15.29
C ALA A 331 1.47 3.85 16.55
N LEU A 332 2.74 3.43 16.39
CA LEU A 332 3.71 3.37 17.48
C LEU A 332 4.22 4.75 17.89
N PHE A 333 4.42 5.66 16.92
CA PHE A 333 4.70 7.06 17.17
C PHE A 333 3.56 7.71 17.98
N ALA A 334 2.30 7.49 17.57
CA ALA A 334 1.15 8.05 18.25
C ALA A 334 0.99 7.51 19.68
N ASP A 335 1.38 6.26 19.91
CA ASP A 335 1.40 5.63 21.23
C ASP A 335 2.48 6.24 22.13
N GLU A 336 3.73 6.27 21.66
CA GLU A 336 4.89 6.72 22.43
C GLU A 336 4.88 8.24 22.69
N ILE A 337 4.64 9.04 21.65
CA ILE A 337 4.80 10.50 21.70
C ILE A 337 3.49 11.24 21.99
N LEU A 338 2.40 10.81 21.34
CA LEU A 338 1.11 11.49 21.50
C LEU A 338 0.23 10.87 22.58
N HIS A 339 0.64 9.75 23.16
CA HIS A 339 -0.13 8.97 24.14
C HIS A 339 -1.55 8.64 23.63
N LYS A 340 -1.63 8.19 22.35
CA LYS A 340 -2.88 7.85 21.67
C LYS A 340 -3.00 6.34 21.50
N THR A 341 -4.23 5.84 21.64
CA THR A 341 -4.53 4.44 21.34
C THR A 341 -4.42 4.14 19.84
N ALA A 342 -4.32 2.86 19.45
CA ALA A 342 -4.34 2.44 18.05
C ALA A 342 -5.57 2.98 17.32
N ALA A 343 -6.75 2.95 17.93
CA ALA A 343 -7.97 3.49 17.38
C ALA A 343 -7.89 5.00 17.09
N GLN A 344 -7.28 5.77 18.00
CA GLN A 344 -7.09 7.21 17.79
C GLN A 344 -6.03 7.48 16.71
N ALA A 345 -4.96 6.72 16.65
CA ALA A 345 -3.95 6.80 15.60
C ALA A 345 -4.55 6.52 14.22
N THR A 346 -5.45 5.54 14.10
CA THR A 346 -6.12 5.25 12.81
C THR A 346 -7.07 6.36 12.37
N ILE A 347 -7.74 7.07 13.29
CA ILE A 347 -8.50 8.29 12.94
C ILE A 347 -7.57 9.37 12.37
N MET A 348 -6.40 9.57 12.96
CA MET A 348 -5.42 10.55 12.48
C MET A 348 -4.93 10.20 11.07
N THR A 349 -4.60 8.94 10.81
CA THR A 349 -4.23 8.49 9.45
C THR A 349 -5.39 8.56 8.46
N THR A 350 -6.65 8.47 8.94
CA THR A 350 -7.84 8.69 8.11
C THR A 350 -7.91 10.13 7.60
N ALA A 351 -7.52 11.12 8.40
CA ALA A 351 -7.45 12.52 7.96
C ALA A 351 -6.44 12.71 6.82
N PHE A 352 -5.28 12.05 6.90
CA PHE A 352 -4.29 12.01 5.81
C PHE A 352 -4.89 11.38 4.54
N ALA A 353 -5.55 10.22 4.66
CA ALA A 353 -6.16 9.52 3.54
C ALA A 353 -7.30 10.32 2.89
N ALA A 354 -8.15 10.96 3.69
CA ALA A 354 -9.24 11.81 3.20
C ALA A 354 -8.70 13.04 2.45
N ALA A 355 -7.70 13.72 3.01
CA ALA A 355 -7.04 14.83 2.34
C ALA A 355 -6.38 14.40 1.02
N SER A 356 -5.75 13.21 0.98
CA SER A 356 -5.22 12.61 -0.24
C SER A 356 -6.31 12.41 -1.29
N ALA A 357 -7.45 11.84 -0.91
CA ALA A 357 -8.56 11.58 -1.83
C ALA A 357 -9.12 12.88 -2.43
N VAL A 358 -9.30 13.91 -1.62
CA VAL A 358 -9.79 15.23 -2.07
C VAL A 358 -8.77 15.90 -3.01
N ALA A 359 -7.49 15.79 -2.71
CA ALA A 359 -6.42 16.39 -3.49
C ALA A 359 -6.13 15.68 -4.82
N ALA A 360 -6.66 14.48 -5.05
CA ALA A 360 -6.40 13.70 -6.26
C ALA A 360 -6.81 14.42 -7.56
N ILE A 361 -7.97 15.09 -7.55
CA ILE A 361 -8.47 15.83 -8.72
C ILE A 361 -7.61 17.06 -9.00
N PRO A 362 -7.37 17.98 -8.03
CA PRO A 362 -6.50 19.13 -8.27
C PRO A 362 -5.04 18.72 -8.58
N ALA A 363 -4.56 17.58 -8.08
CA ALA A 363 -3.21 17.09 -8.36
C ALA A 363 -2.99 16.81 -9.86
N GLY A 364 -3.94 16.15 -10.50
CA GLY A 364 -3.89 15.90 -11.95
C GLY A 364 -3.97 17.20 -12.78
N TRP A 365 -4.87 18.11 -12.37
CA TRP A 365 -5.00 19.41 -13.04
C TRP A 365 -3.75 20.29 -12.90
N LEU A 366 -3.15 20.35 -11.71
CA LEU A 366 -1.91 21.08 -11.46
C LEU A 366 -0.74 20.51 -12.29
N GLY A 367 -0.65 19.16 -12.36
CA GLY A 367 0.36 18.49 -13.16
C GLY A 367 0.25 18.81 -14.66
N LYS A 368 -0.99 18.91 -15.16
CA LYS A 368 -1.25 19.34 -16.54
C LYS A 368 -0.94 20.82 -16.79
N LYS A 369 -1.30 21.71 -15.84
CA LYS A 369 -1.17 23.17 -16.00
C LYS A 369 0.25 23.69 -15.79
N PHE A 370 0.96 23.22 -14.77
CA PHE A 370 2.27 23.72 -14.35
C PHE A 370 3.44 22.81 -14.72
N GLY A 371 3.14 21.61 -15.24
CA GLY A 371 4.09 20.55 -15.50
C GLY A 371 4.19 19.56 -14.34
N ARG A 372 4.39 18.29 -14.66
CA ARG A 372 4.39 17.20 -13.70
C ARG A 372 5.54 17.29 -12.72
N LYS A 373 6.76 17.59 -13.20
CA LYS A 373 7.95 17.75 -12.37
C LYS A 373 7.78 18.87 -11.34
N LYS A 374 7.26 20.03 -11.74
CA LYS A 374 7.05 21.18 -10.84
C LYS A 374 6.00 20.84 -9.77
N THR A 375 4.93 20.14 -10.14
CA THR A 375 3.88 19.70 -9.20
C THR A 375 4.42 18.71 -8.18
N ILE A 376 5.27 17.76 -8.60
CA ILE A 376 5.95 16.82 -7.70
C ILE A 376 6.86 17.57 -6.72
N LEU A 377 7.70 18.47 -7.22
CA LEU A 377 8.60 19.27 -6.38
C LEU A 377 7.83 20.17 -5.40
N GLY A 378 6.73 20.78 -5.85
CA GLY A 378 5.83 21.54 -4.98
C GLY A 378 5.23 20.68 -3.86
N GLY A 379 4.77 19.48 -4.19
CA GLY A 379 4.27 18.50 -3.20
C GLY A 379 5.35 18.10 -2.19
N LEU A 380 6.57 17.82 -2.64
CA LEU A 380 7.69 17.48 -1.76
C LEU A 380 8.05 18.64 -0.80
N ILE A 381 8.09 19.86 -1.30
CA ILE A 381 8.35 21.06 -0.47
C ILE A 381 7.24 21.22 0.58
N ILE A 382 5.96 21.06 0.19
CA ILE A 382 4.83 21.13 1.13
C ILE A 382 4.97 20.05 2.22
N PHE A 383 5.36 18.83 1.84
CA PHE A 383 5.61 17.74 2.80
C PHE A 383 6.72 18.08 3.79
N ILE A 384 7.87 18.54 3.28
CA ILE A 384 9.04 18.92 4.09
C ILE A 384 8.67 20.04 5.07
N VAL A 385 7.96 21.06 4.59
CA VAL A 385 7.54 22.20 5.43
C VAL A 385 6.53 21.77 6.49
N ALA A 386 5.52 20.98 6.12
CA ALA A 386 4.47 20.54 7.05
C ALA A 386 5.03 19.67 8.18
N PHE A 387 5.86 18.68 7.84
CA PHE A 387 6.48 17.77 8.82
C PHE A 387 7.61 18.46 9.58
N GLY A 388 8.38 19.33 8.93
CA GLY A 388 9.41 20.14 9.57
C GLY A 388 8.83 21.15 10.56
N ALA A 389 7.68 21.75 10.26
CA ALA A 389 7.00 22.67 11.18
C ALA A 389 6.55 21.94 12.46
N TYR A 390 5.96 20.74 12.34
CA TYR A 390 5.65 19.92 13.51
C TYR A 390 6.90 19.59 14.32
N LEU A 391 7.96 19.11 13.67
CA LEU A 391 9.22 18.80 14.32
C LEU A 391 9.80 20.01 15.07
N LEU A 392 9.73 21.20 14.46
CA LEU A 392 10.24 22.43 15.07
C LEU A 392 9.49 22.79 16.37
N THR A 393 8.16 22.55 16.43
CA THR A 393 7.40 22.80 17.67
C THR A 393 7.74 21.82 18.79
N GLU A 394 8.07 20.59 18.45
CA GLU A 394 8.55 19.61 19.44
C GLU A 394 9.95 20.00 19.98
N ILE A 395 10.87 20.37 19.09
CA ILE A 395 12.22 20.82 19.47
C ILE A 395 12.17 22.08 20.35
N LEU A 396 11.26 23.02 20.04
CA LEU A 396 11.08 24.27 20.80
C LEU A 396 10.18 24.09 22.05
N HIS A 397 9.69 22.87 22.32
CA HIS A 397 8.79 22.56 23.43
C HIS A 397 7.51 23.42 23.48
N ILE A 398 6.94 23.77 22.30
CA ILE A 398 5.71 24.55 22.18
C ILE A 398 4.49 23.61 22.22
N ASN A 399 4.25 22.98 23.38
CA ASN A 399 3.25 21.93 23.57
C ASN A 399 1.82 22.35 23.18
N ALA A 400 1.47 23.64 23.34
CA ALA A 400 0.13 24.12 22.98
C ALA A 400 -0.14 24.09 21.46
N LEU A 401 0.93 24.16 20.65
CA LEU A 401 0.83 24.21 19.18
C LEU A 401 1.05 22.83 18.54
N SER A 402 1.86 21.94 19.17
CA SER A 402 2.22 20.64 18.62
C SER A 402 1.00 19.76 18.37
N GLY A 403 0.05 19.74 19.31
CA GLY A 403 -1.19 18.97 19.19
C GLY A 403 -2.09 19.38 18.02
N ALA A 404 -2.08 20.66 17.62
CA ALA A 404 -2.80 21.14 16.44
C ALA A 404 -1.98 20.93 15.15
N LEU A 405 -0.69 21.15 15.19
CA LEU A 405 0.19 21.07 14.03
C LEU A 405 0.35 19.65 13.49
N ILE A 406 0.28 18.62 14.34
CA ILE A 406 0.28 17.22 13.85
C ILE A 406 -0.92 16.94 12.94
N TRP A 407 -2.11 17.45 13.26
CA TRP A 407 -3.29 17.32 12.40
C TRP A 407 -3.13 18.10 11.09
N VAL A 408 -2.60 19.33 11.16
CA VAL A 408 -2.29 20.14 9.98
C VAL A 408 -1.26 19.41 9.11
N ALA A 409 -0.19 18.88 9.71
CA ALA A 409 0.82 18.13 8.99
C ALA A 409 0.28 16.89 8.28
N LEU A 410 -0.66 16.16 8.91
CA LEU A 410 -1.29 15.00 8.31
C LEU A 410 -2.22 15.39 7.14
N VAL A 411 -3.05 16.43 7.29
CA VAL A 411 -3.97 16.88 6.24
C VAL A 411 -3.19 17.47 5.07
N VAL A 412 -2.26 18.35 5.33
CA VAL A 412 -1.43 19.00 4.30
C VAL A 412 -0.50 17.97 3.65
N GLY A 413 0.09 17.07 4.44
CA GLY A 413 0.89 15.96 3.95
C GLY A 413 0.09 14.99 3.06
N GLY A 414 -1.16 14.68 3.41
CA GLY A 414 -2.05 13.88 2.59
C GLY A 414 -2.32 14.51 1.22
N ALA A 415 -2.60 15.80 1.18
CA ALA A 415 -2.79 16.54 -0.07
C ALA A 415 -1.48 16.56 -0.90
N ALA A 416 -0.34 16.83 -0.27
CA ALA A 416 0.97 16.81 -0.89
C ALA A 416 1.32 15.44 -1.48
N ASN A 417 0.98 14.35 -0.77
CA ASN A 417 1.17 12.98 -1.25
C ASN A 417 0.47 12.75 -2.60
N MET A 418 -0.74 13.28 -2.81
CA MET A 418 -1.44 13.17 -4.08
C MET A 418 -0.82 14.01 -5.19
N PHE A 419 -0.35 15.23 -4.88
CA PHE A 419 0.37 16.05 -5.87
C PHE A 419 1.60 15.31 -6.43
N ILE A 420 2.21 14.47 -5.63
CA ILE A 420 3.36 13.68 -6.02
C ILE A 420 2.92 12.40 -6.76
N THR A 421 2.14 11.53 -6.11
CA THR A 421 1.85 10.17 -6.60
C THR A 421 1.09 10.15 -7.93
N VAL A 422 0.14 11.06 -8.14
CA VAL A 422 -0.62 11.16 -9.40
C VAL A 422 0.29 11.51 -10.58
N ASN A 423 1.35 12.29 -10.35
CA ASN A 423 2.23 12.81 -11.40
C ASN A 423 3.50 11.97 -11.61
N THR A 424 3.88 11.09 -10.69
CA THR A 424 5.14 10.33 -10.77
C THR A 424 5.14 9.25 -11.84
N LEU A 425 4.11 8.40 -11.92
CA LEU A 425 4.05 7.35 -12.93
C LEU A 425 4.02 7.94 -14.35
N PRO A 426 3.15 8.91 -14.67
CA PRO A 426 3.17 9.54 -15.99
C PRO A 426 4.52 10.17 -16.36
N LEU A 427 5.22 10.80 -15.39
CA LEU A 427 6.53 11.38 -15.64
C LEU A 427 7.58 10.31 -16.01
N VAL A 428 7.55 9.15 -15.33
CA VAL A 428 8.43 8.00 -15.65
C VAL A 428 8.13 7.46 -17.06
N LEU A 429 6.86 7.34 -17.40
CA LEU A 429 6.45 6.78 -18.72
C LEU A 429 6.89 7.67 -19.88
N GLU A 430 6.84 9.00 -19.73
CA GLU A 430 7.24 9.95 -20.76
C GLU A 430 8.75 9.98 -21.01
N ILE A 431 9.58 9.68 -19.99
CA ILE A 431 11.02 9.49 -20.20
C ILE A 431 11.29 8.33 -21.18
N GLY A 432 10.43 7.30 -21.18
CA GLY A 432 10.57 6.12 -22.03
C GLY A 432 9.99 6.23 -23.43
N GLY A 433 9.15 7.23 -23.67
CA GLY A 433 8.36 7.36 -24.87
C GLY A 433 7.21 6.33 -24.96
N ILE A 434 6.32 6.52 -25.95
CA ILE A 434 5.06 5.77 -26.09
C ILE A 434 5.30 4.26 -26.28
N ASP A 435 6.42 3.87 -26.88
CA ASP A 435 6.69 2.48 -27.26
C ASP A 435 7.19 1.58 -26.11
N LYS A 436 7.58 2.16 -24.97
CA LYS A 436 8.20 1.43 -23.84
C LYS A 436 7.39 1.46 -22.53
N VAL A 437 6.10 1.76 -22.61
CA VAL A 437 5.19 1.93 -21.46
C VAL A 437 5.28 0.76 -20.46
N GLY A 438 5.25 -0.49 -20.95
CA GLY A 438 5.33 -1.68 -20.07
C GLY A 438 6.65 -1.79 -19.31
N THR A 439 7.78 -1.51 -19.96
CA THR A 439 9.12 -1.58 -19.35
C THR A 439 9.28 -0.50 -18.27
N PHE A 440 8.84 0.73 -18.55
CA PHE A 440 8.96 1.85 -17.62
C PHE A 440 7.98 1.75 -16.45
N THR A 441 6.78 1.20 -16.69
CA THR A 441 5.88 0.79 -15.60
C THR A 441 6.53 -0.25 -14.70
N GLY A 442 7.25 -1.23 -15.27
CA GLY A 442 8.03 -2.21 -14.52
C GLY A 442 9.11 -1.57 -13.66
N TYR A 443 9.88 -0.62 -14.19
CA TYR A 443 10.88 0.13 -13.42
C TYR A 443 10.26 0.95 -12.30
N TYR A 444 9.13 1.63 -12.55
CA TYR A 444 8.37 2.34 -11.53
C TYR A 444 8.00 1.44 -10.36
N TYR A 445 7.35 0.31 -10.64
CA TYR A 445 6.96 -0.64 -9.59
C TYR A 445 8.15 -1.29 -8.90
N THR A 446 9.25 -1.55 -9.60
CA THR A 446 10.50 -2.04 -8.98
C THR A 446 11.01 -1.05 -7.93
N ALA A 447 11.06 0.24 -8.26
CA ALA A 447 11.51 1.27 -7.32
C ALA A 447 10.58 1.38 -6.11
N THR A 448 9.25 1.39 -6.33
CA THR A 448 8.26 1.52 -5.25
C THR A 448 8.23 0.30 -4.33
N PHE A 449 8.25 -0.91 -4.88
CA PHE A 449 8.30 -2.14 -4.08
C PHE A 449 9.64 -2.30 -3.33
N SER A 450 10.77 -1.91 -3.96
CA SER A 450 12.06 -1.90 -3.25
C SER A 450 12.02 -0.98 -2.03
N ALA A 451 11.38 0.18 -2.13
CA ALA A 451 11.19 1.07 -1.00
C ALA A 451 10.26 0.47 0.06
N GLN A 452 9.15 -0.18 -0.33
CA GLN A 452 8.23 -0.84 0.62
C GLN A 452 8.93 -1.94 1.42
N ILE A 453 9.83 -2.70 0.79
CA ILE A 453 10.61 -3.76 1.46
C ILE A 453 11.70 -3.14 2.34
N ALA A 454 12.42 -2.14 1.85
CA ALA A 454 13.58 -1.57 2.56
C ALA A 454 13.18 -0.66 3.74
N THR A 455 12.08 0.09 3.61
CA THR A 455 11.69 1.13 4.58
C THR A 455 11.49 0.62 5.99
N PRO A 456 10.71 -0.45 6.24
CA PRO A 456 10.48 -0.90 7.61
C PRO A 456 11.78 -1.33 8.31
N ILE A 457 12.71 -1.92 7.57
CA ILE A 457 14.03 -2.33 8.09
C ILE A 457 14.90 -1.10 8.38
N ILE A 458 15.05 -0.21 7.38
CA ILE A 458 15.88 1.00 7.52
C ILE A 458 15.38 1.86 8.67
N TYR A 459 14.08 2.15 8.71
CA TYR A 459 13.51 2.95 9.78
C TYR A 459 13.57 2.22 11.14
N GLY A 460 13.37 0.90 11.18
CA GLY A 460 13.57 0.10 12.38
C GLY A 460 14.98 0.25 12.97
N ILE A 461 16.01 0.30 12.12
CA ILE A 461 17.40 0.62 12.53
C ILE A 461 17.49 2.05 13.05
N VAL A 462 16.94 3.03 12.34
CA VAL A 462 16.96 4.44 12.78
C VAL A 462 16.31 4.59 14.15
N ARG A 463 15.10 4.01 14.34
CA ARG A 463 14.41 4.04 15.64
C ARG A 463 15.20 3.31 16.74
N MET A 464 15.81 2.18 16.43
CA MET A 464 16.67 1.43 17.35
C MET A 464 17.84 2.30 17.84
N LEU A 465 18.50 3.02 16.94
CA LEU A 465 19.66 3.85 17.26
C LEU A 465 19.28 5.17 17.96
N THR A 466 18.15 5.78 17.60
CA THR A 466 17.70 7.07 18.16
C THR A 466 16.96 6.94 19.49
N GLY A 467 16.45 5.75 19.82
CA GLY A 467 15.74 5.51 21.07
C GLY A 467 14.28 6.01 21.09
N THR A 468 13.78 6.73 20.08
CA THR A 468 12.44 7.32 20.06
C THR A 468 11.76 7.26 18.71
N TYR A 469 10.41 7.09 18.68
CA TYR A 469 9.62 7.20 17.46
C TYR A 469 9.47 8.64 16.94
N MET A 470 9.88 9.65 17.71
CA MET A 470 10.03 11.02 17.21
C MET A 470 10.98 11.09 16.01
N SER A 471 11.93 10.15 15.91
CA SER A 471 12.82 9.97 14.76
C SER A 471 12.10 9.85 13.42
N LEU A 472 10.79 9.50 13.39
CA LEU A 472 9.96 9.47 12.19
C LEU A 472 9.92 10.86 11.51
N PHE A 473 9.82 11.91 12.31
CA PHE A 473 9.76 13.30 11.82
C PHE A 473 11.13 13.90 11.48
N TYR A 474 12.23 13.21 11.77
CA TYR A 474 13.55 13.48 11.19
C TYR A 474 13.76 12.68 9.91
N TYR A 475 13.42 11.41 9.93
CA TYR A 475 13.62 10.47 8.82
C TYR A 475 12.83 10.88 7.57
N CYS A 476 11.53 11.17 7.71
CA CYS A 476 10.68 11.48 6.57
C CYS A 476 11.11 12.76 5.82
N PRO A 477 11.35 13.91 6.47
CA PRO A 477 11.88 15.09 5.79
C PRO A 477 13.22 14.85 5.10
N ILE A 478 14.14 14.09 5.71
CA ILE A 478 15.42 13.73 5.08
C ILE A 478 15.17 12.91 3.80
N ALA A 479 14.29 11.91 3.85
CA ALA A 479 13.94 11.10 2.68
C ALA A 479 13.30 11.97 1.58
N PHE A 480 12.43 12.92 1.93
CA PHE A 480 11.81 13.84 0.98
C PHE A 480 12.81 14.86 0.40
N ILE A 481 13.79 15.31 1.17
CA ILE A 481 14.88 16.15 0.68
C ILE A 481 15.72 15.36 -0.33
N LEU A 482 16.10 14.12 -0.02
CA LEU A 482 16.84 13.26 -0.96
C LEU A 482 16.05 13.00 -2.24
N SER A 483 14.73 12.76 -2.12
CA SER A 483 13.83 12.65 -3.27
C SER A 483 13.84 13.94 -4.10
N THR A 484 13.72 15.10 -3.45
CA THR A 484 13.74 16.41 -4.11
C THR A 484 15.04 16.63 -4.88
N LEU A 485 16.19 16.35 -4.27
CA LEU A 485 17.49 16.46 -4.91
C LEU A 485 17.61 15.55 -6.15
N CYS A 486 17.12 14.33 -6.05
CA CYS A 486 17.08 13.41 -7.19
C CYS A 486 16.20 13.93 -8.31
N ILE A 487 14.98 14.40 -8.01
CA ILE A 487 14.02 14.87 -9.01
C ILE A 487 14.47 16.18 -9.67
N LEU A 488 15.20 17.04 -8.98
CA LEU A 488 15.78 18.25 -9.56
C LEU A 488 16.73 17.94 -10.72
N VAL A 489 17.48 16.85 -10.66
CA VAL A 489 18.40 16.39 -11.72
C VAL A 489 17.68 15.87 -12.95
N VAL A 490 16.41 15.43 -12.83
CA VAL A 490 15.60 14.93 -13.95
C VAL A 490 15.32 16.07 -14.94
N ARG A 491 15.71 15.89 -16.20
CA ARG A 491 15.53 16.90 -17.27
C ARG A 491 14.57 16.46 -18.37
N HIS A 492 14.21 15.18 -18.42
CA HIS A 492 13.35 14.56 -19.43
C HIS A 492 12.05 14.05 -18.80
N GLY A 493 10.99 13.92 -19.58
CA GLY A 493 9.72 13.34 -19.12
C GLY A 493 8.61 14.35 -18.81
N GLU A 494 8.78 15.64 -19.16
CA GLU A 494 7.64 16.55 -19.21
C GLU A 494 6.90 16.38 -20.54
N ALA A 495 5.55 16.29 -20.49
CA ALA A 495 4.72 16.26 -21.68
C ALA A 495 4.95 17.52 -22.50
N ILE A 496 5.08 17.34 -23.81
CA ILE A 496 5.09 18.48 -24.73
C ILE A 496 3.69 19.13 -24.65
N PRO A 497 3.56 20.43 -24.41
CA PRO A 497 2.26 21.10 -24.39
C PRO A 497 1.48 20.83 -25.67
N ASP A 498 0.16 20.62 -25.54
CA ASP A 498 -0.72 20.29 -26.67
C ASP A 498 -0.60 21.31 -27.82
N GLU A 499 -0.37 22.59 -27.51
CA GLU A 499 -0.12 23.67 -28.48
C GLU A 499 1.14 23.44 -29.35
N ILE A 500 2.17 22.79 -28.81
CA ILE A 500 3.39 22.47 -29.55
C ILE A 500 3.17 21.21 -30.37
N VAL A 501 2.39 20.25 -29.85
CA VAL A 501 2.03 19.04 -30.59
C VAL A 501 1.15 19.36 -31.81
N GLU A 502 0.21 20.31 -31.69
CA GLU A 502 -0.58 20.78 -32.81
C GLU A 502 0.30 21.50 -33.86
N LYS A 503 1.20 22.37 -33.45
CA LYS A 503 2.15 23.01 -34.39
C LYS A 503 3.05 22.04 -35.13
N ILE A 504 3.55 21.00 -34.43
CA ILE A 504 4.37 19.95 -35.05
C ILE A 504 3.53 19.09 -36.02
N LYS A 505 2.23 18.92 -35.78
CA LYS A 505 1.32 18.23 -36.70
C LYS A 505 1.05 19.08 -37.94
N GLU A 506 0.78 20.38 -37.77
CA GLU A 506 0.60 21.32 -38.85
C GLU A 506 1.85 21.45 -39.72
N GLU A 507 3.06 21.51 -39.13
CA GLU A 507 4.33 21.56 -39.89
C GLU A 507 4.69 20.23 -40.59
N ASN A 508 4.11 19.10 -40.22
CA ASN A 508 4.33 17.80 -40.93
C ASN A 508 3.24 17.45 -41.93
N GLU A 509 2.15 18.21 -42.04
CA GLU A 509 1.08 18.07 -43.01
C GLU A 509 1.27 19.00 -44.24
N ASP A 510 2.22 19.96 -44.21
CA ASP A 510 2.70 20.78 -45.32
C ASP A 510 3.96 20.17 -45.95
#